data_762a13863ac50fd44b2335a47b796107
#
_entry.id   762a13863ac50fd44b2335a47b796107
#
_cell.length_a   1.000
_cell.length_b   1.000
_cell.length_c   1.000
_cell.angle_alpha   90.00
_cell.angle_beta   90.00
_cell.angle_gamma   90.00
#
_symmetry.space_group_name_H-M   'P 1'
#
loop_
_entity.id
_entity.type
_entity.pdbx_description
1 polymer ?
#
loop_
_entity_poly.entity_id
_entity_poly.type
_entity_poly.pdbx_seq_one_letter_code
_entity_poly.pdbx_strand_id
1 'polypeptide(L)'
;MRRQEADQIRTSLNTLEQAIGILQEYENSQHELLELLAQMQQMAISIGTEIEECEGEGLRVVSKLEELCEQFYQIGVKGNCREQAKKAKEIIGEIKDSIEKEISIKKEVVFLPYQVSMWDSLESIWEEACKDEAVNCRVIPIPYYDVNKDNSLGEMHYDGDKFPPNVPITSYEKYDLAVHHPDVIFFHNPYDGLNHVTRIPENYYSIHLKPCTDLLVYIPYFVSEKGGPSDHQCSMPGVLCADKVAVQEGEIFEKYVRLHNEAVEENGWKGKLVASKDKFMPLGSPKFDKLTNAHFALEDLPVEWQKKIRKSDGTRKKIIYYNSTISTALHDTEGFFRRMKEFFSVFQECEGEAVLLWRLHPLLLKTFRRLRENAEEELLELLLEFREAEWGILDETPDPTMGLSISDAYYGTHDSSILTVYRKLDRPMLFETDDLEEIRSFIESVDYATDCHEKTRCGANIYKEIQKVMEG
;
A
#
# COMPACT_ATOMS: atom_id res chain seq x y z
N MET A 1 8.15 -11.67 19.03
CA MET A 1 7.74 -10.51 19.88
C MET A 1 7.90 -9.22 19.11
N ARG A 2 6.99 -8.26 19.21
CA ARG A 2 7.14 -6.93 18.61
C ARG A 2 8.17 -6.09 19.37
N ARG A 3 8.84 -5.17 18.69
CA ARG A 3 9.86 -4.30 19.30
C ARG A 3 9.34 -3.54 20.51
N GLN A 4 8.12 -2.99 20.46
CA GLN A 4 7.53 -2.25 21.58
C GLN A 4 7.28 -3.10 22.82
N GLU A 5 6.80 -4.32 22.65
CA GLU A 5 6.63 -5.27 23.76
C GLU A 5 8.00 -5.56 24.40
N ALA A 6 9.02 -5.80 23.60
CA ALA A 6 10.39 -6.01 24.08
C ALA A 6 10.94 -4.77 24.84
N ASP A 7 10.65 -3.56 24.38
CA ASP A 7 11.09 -2.31 25.03
C ASP A 7 10.34 -2.07 26.34
N GLN A 8 9.05 -2.44 26.44
CA GLN A 8 8.28 -2.42 27.69
C GLN A 8 8.83 -3.42 28.70
N ILE A 9 9.14 -4.65 28.27
CA ILE A 9 9.79 -5.67 29.11
C ILE A 9 11.16 -5.19 29.60
N ARG A 10 11.99 -4.62 28.72
CA ARG A 10 13.28 -4.03 29.11
C ARG A 10 13.14 -2.92 30.15
N THR A 11 12.14 -2.04 29.99
CA THR A 11 11.85 -0.97 30.95
C THR A 11 11.42 -1.55 32.30
N SER A 12 10.58 -2.57 32.31
CA SER A 12 10.13 -3.26 33.52
C SER A 12 11.32 -3.96 34.22
N LEU A 13 12.18 -4.63 33.49
CA LEU A 13 13.41 -5.25 34.04
C LEU A 13 14.37 -4.21 34.63
N ASN A 14 14.52 -3.06 33.99
CA ASN A 14 15.35 -1.96 34.52
C ASN A 14 14.74 -1.38 35.83
N THR A 15 13.41 -1.31 35.90
CA THR A 15 12.69 -0.91 37.11
C THR A 15 12.90 -1.91 38.25
N LEU A 16 12.84 -3.22 37.95
CA LEU A 16 13.17 -4.26 38.93
C LEU A 16 14.62 -4.16 39.40
N GLU A 17 15.55 -3.92 38.51
CA GLU A 17 16.97 -3.77 38.86
C GLU A 17 17.23 -2.57 39.77
N GLN A 18 16.54 -1.44 39.54
CA GLN A 18 16.58 -0.27 40.40
C GLN A 18 15.97 -0.57 41.80
N ALA A 19 14.81 -1.24 41.81
CA ALA A 19 14.14 -1.64 43.07
C ALA A 19 15.04 -2.57 43.91
N ILE A 20 15.75 -3.53 43.28
CA ILE A 20 16.75 -4.37 43.98
C ILE A 20 17.88 -3.49 44.57
N GLY A 21 18.23 -2.40 43.93
CA GLY A 21 19.29 -1.48 44.39
C GLY A 21 18.99 -0.80 45.70
N ILE A 22 17.71 -0.54 46.02
CA ILE A 22 17.25 0.16 47.20
C ILE A 22 16.74 -0.75 48.33
N LEU A 23 16.69 -2.07 48.14
CA LEU A 23 16.21 -3.03 49.14
C LEU A 23 16.88 -2.87 50.55
N GLN A 24 18.16 -2.47 50.59
CA GLN A 24 18.89 -2.25 51.85
C GLN A 24 18.31 -1.09 52.67
N GLU A 25 17.69 -0.09 52.08
CA GLU A 25 17.09 1.05 52.72
C GLU A 25 15.86 0.64 53.55
N TYR A 26 15.20 -0.45 53.15
CA TYR A 26 13.99 -1.01 53.76
C TYR A 26 14.28 -2.14 54.74
N GLU A 27 15.55 -2.52 54.99
CA GLU A 27 15.92 -3.67 55.84
C GLU A 27 15.39 -3.52 57.29
N ASN A 28 15.24 -2.26 57.76
CA ASN A 28 14.74 -1.98 59.09
C ASN A 28 13.19 -1.76 59.17
N SER A 29 12.49 -1.78 58.03
CA SER A 29 11.03 -1.61 57.91
C SER A 29 10.41 -2.85 57.30
N GLN A 30 10.22 -3.92 58.05
CA GLN A 30 9.79 -5.22 57.55
C GLN A 30 8.47 -5.15 56.73
N HIS A 31 7.52 -4.31 57.12
CA HIS A 31 6.26 -4.14 56.39
C HIS A 31 6.48 -3.55 55.01
N GLU A 32 7.24 -2.45 54.89
CA GLU A 32 7.52 -1.78 53.64
C GLU A 32 8.39 -2.65 52.73
N LEU A 33 9.34 -3.43 53.30
CA LEU A 33 10.14 -4.40 52.56
C LEU A 33 9.26 -5.47 51.93
N LEU A 34 8.32 -6.06 52.68
CA LEU A 34 7.44 -7.11 52.15
C LEU A 34 6.48 -6.57 51.06
N GLU A 35 5.97 -5.33 51.21
CA GLU A 35 5.16 -4.68 50.18
C GLU A 35 5.96 -4.48 48.86
N LEU A 36 7.19 -3.95 48.98
CA LEU A 36 8.07 -3.75 47.84
C LEU A 36 8.39 -5.09 47.12
N LEU A 37 8.74 -6.13 47.87
CA LEU A 37 9.01 -7.46 47.34
C LEU A 37 7.79 -8.08 46.64
N ALA A 38 6.57 -7.90 47.18
CA ALA A 38 5.34 -8.34 46.56
C ALA A 38 5.09 -7.64 45.21
N GLN A 39 5.33 -6.33 45.11
CA GLN A 39 5.21 -5.57 43.88
C GLN A 39 6.25 -6.03 42.84
N MET A 40 7.50 -6.32 43.26
CA MET A 40 8.54 -6.83 42.40
C MET A 40 8.21 -8.24 41.88
N GLN A 41 7.66 -9.12 42.70
CA GLN A 41 7.18 -10.43 42.26
C GLN A 41 6.04 -10.29 41.21
N GLN A 42 5.06 -9.44 41.48
CA GLN A 42 3.96 -9.22 40.55
C GLN A 42 4.45 -8.68 39.20
N MET A 43 5.44 -7.80 39.20
CA MET A 43 6.06 -7.29 37.97
C MET A 43 6.81 -8.42 37.20
N ALA A 44 7.57 -9.26 37.90
CA ALA A 44 8.26 -10.40 37.27
C ALA A 44 7.28 -11.42 36.68
N ILE A 45 6.17 -11.70 37.37
CA ILE A 45 5.09 -12.55 36.85
C ILE A 45 4.45 -11.93 35.60
N SER A 46 4.17 -10.62 35.62
CA SER A 46 3.59 -9.92 34.47
C SER A 46 4.49 -10.01 33.23
N ILE A 47 5.81 -9.83 33.40
CA ILE A 47 6.79 -9.99 32.32
C ILE A 47 6.77 -11.43 31.78
N GLY A 48 6.74 -12.45 32.64
CA GLY A 48 6.69 -13.85 32.24
C GLY A 48 5.44 -14.17 31.42
N THR A 49 4.27 -13.72 31.90
CA THR A 49 3.00 -13.91 31.21
C THR A 49 3.01 -13.24 29.82
N GLU A 50 3.50 -12.00 29.72
CA GLU A 50 3.59 -11.28 28.44
C GLU A 50 4.52 -12.01 27.44
N ILE A 51 5.65 -12.57 27.91
CA ILE A 51 6.54 -13.37 27.07
C ILE A 51 5.86 -14.66 26.61
N GLU A 52 5.16 -15.36 27.47
CA GLU A 52 4.43 -16.61 27.12
C GLU A 52 3.28 -16.36 26.15
N GLU A 53 2.55 -15.27 26.30
CA GLU A 53 1.49 -14.86 25.38
C GLU A 53 2.03 -14.55 23.97
N CYS A 54 3.24 -13.98 23.88
CA CYS A 54 3.84 -13.60 22.58
C CYS A 54 4.59 -14.76 21.90
N GLU A 55 5.33 -15.57 22.65
CA GLU A 55 6.32 -16.53 22.14
C GLU A 55 5.98 -17.99 22.47
N GLY A 56 4.97 -18.24 23.32
CA GLY A 56 4.60 -19.56 23.78
C GLY A 56 5.32 -20.01 25.05
N GLU A 57 4.88 -21.16 25.59
CA GLU A 57 5.38 -21.73 26.83
C GLU A 57 6.76 -22.40 26.68
N GLY A 58 7.48 -22.54 27.80
CA GLY A 58 8.67 -23.41 27.91
C GLY A 58 9.99 -22.71 27.58
N LEU A 59 10.00 -21.38 27.48
CA LEU A 59 11.22 -20.61 27.29
C LEU A 59 12.05 -20.55 28.58
N ARG A 60 13.37 -20.60 28.47
CA ARG A 60 14.29 -20.49 29.59
C ARG A 60 14.16 -19.15 30.32
N VAL A 61 13.87 -18.07 29.60
CA VAL A 61 13.64 -16.74 30.20
C VAL A 61 12.51 -16.74 31.22
N VAL A 62 11.42 -17.49 30.98
CA VAL A 62 10.29 -17.63 31.92
C VAL A 62 10.72 -18.36 33.18
N SER A 63 11.47 -19.49 33.04
CA SER A 63 12.03 -20.21 34.19
C SER A 63 12.97 -19.32 35.03
N LYS A 64 13.70 -18.39 34.39
CA LYS A 64 14.55 -17.42 35.11
C LYS A 64 13.74 -16.33 35.85
N LEU A 65 12.60 -15.93 35.29
CA LEU A 65 11.65 -15.03 36.00
C LEU A 65 11.01 -15.72 37.21
N GLU A 66 10.68 -17.02 37.11
CA GLU A 66 10.23 -17.81 38.26
C GLU A 66 11.31 -17.91 39.36
N GLU A 67 12.58 -18.15 38.96
CA GLU A 67 13.71 -18.16 39.88
C GLU A 67 13.90 -16.79 40.57
N LEU A 68 13.68 -15.69 39.84
CA LEU A 68 13.70 -14.34 40.39
C LEU A 68 12.57 -14.11 41.42
N CYS A 69 11.35 -14.60 41.14
CA CYS A 69 10.23 -14.55 42.08
C CYS A 69 10.55 -15.31 43.36
N GLU A 70 11.13 -16.52 43.27
CA GLU A 70 11.57 -17.29 44.43
C GLU A 70 12.67 -16.55 45.21
N GLN A 71 13.61 -15.90 44.52
CA GLN A 71 14.65 -15.09 45.14
C GLN A 71 14.08 -13.92 45.94
N PHE A 72 13.04 -13.23 45.44
CA PHE A 72 12.34 -12.16 46.21
C PHE A 72 11.64 -12.74 47.45
N TYR A 73 11.01 -13.90 47.33
CA TYR A 73 10.43 -14.56 48.52
C TYR A 73 11.49 -14.88 49.57
N GLN A 74 12.67 -15.40 49.15
CA GLN A 74 13.77 -15.73 50.08
C GLN A 74 14.33 -14.48 50.77
N ILE A 75 14.34 -13.31 50.14
CA ILE A 75 14.71 -12.06 50.78
C ILE A 75 13.76 -11.73 51.95
N GLY A 76 12.45 -11.89 51.75
CA GLY A 76 11.43 -11.64 52.76
C GLY A 76 11.50 -12.58 53.98
N VAL A 77 11.91 -13.86 53.73
CA VAL A 77 11.98 -14.89 54.78
C VAL A 77 13.31 -14.88 55.55
N LYS A 78 14.44 -14.77 54.84
CA LYS A 78 15.76 -14.92 55.45
C LYS A 78 16.40 -13.58 55.90
N GLY A 79 15.90 -12.47 55.44
CA GLY A 79 16.60 -11.21 55.60
C GLY A 79 17.90 -11.21 54.77
N ASN A 80 18.93 -10.51 55.25
CA ASN A 80 20.22 -10.35 54.57
C ASN A 80 20.08 -9.75 53.15
N CYS A 81 19.38 -8.62 53.09
CA CYS A 81 19.06 -7.95 51.83
C CYS A 81 20.24 -7.72 50.93
N ARG A 82 21.43 -7.45 51.49
CA ARG A 82 22.65 -7.17 50.69
C ARG A 82 23.11 -8.36 49.84
N GLU A 83 23.22 -9.55 50.45
CA GLU A 83 23.67 -10.75 49.74
C GLU A 83 22.62 -11.24 48.75
N GLN A 84 21.37 -11.26 49.16
CA GLN A 84 20.26 -11.72 48.35
C GLN A 84 19.96 -10.79 47.19
N ALA A 85 20.11 -9.46 47.34
CA ALA A 85 20.03 -8.48 46.26
C ALA A 85 21.10 -8.70 45.18
N LYS A 86 22.31 -9.12 45.59
CA LYS A 86 23.35 -9.43 44.61
C LYS A 86 22.94 -10.62 43.72
N LYS A 87 22.39 -11.69 44.32
CA LYS A 87 21.89 -12.85 43.57
C LYS A 87 20.73 -12.47 42.62
N ALA A 88 19.79 -11.65 43.10
CA ALA A 88 18.70 -11.18 42.28
C ALA A 88 19.19 -10.36 41.06
N LYS A 89 20.22 -9.53 41.21
CA LYS A 89 20.84 -8.81 40.09
C LYS A 89 21.53 -9.77 39.09
N GLU A 90 22.19 -10.82 39.57
CA GLU A 90 22.78 -11.85 38.70
C GLU A 90 21.70 -12.54 37.88
N ILE A 91 20.55 -12.91 38.48
CA ILE A 91 19.41 -13.51 37.78
C ILE A 91 18.83 -12.54 36.73
N ILE A 92 18.68 -11.23 37.03
CA ILE A 92 18.24 -10.24 36.03
C ILE A 92 19.21 -10.16 34.87
N GLY A 93 20.51 -10.23 35.10
CA GLY A 93 21.50 -10.33 34.02
C GLY A 93 21.25 -11.56 33.11
N GLU A 94 21.03 -12.73 33.74
CA GLU A 94 20.71 -13.96 32.99
C GLU A 94 19.38 -13.87 32.22
N ILE A 95 18.36 -13.18 32.77
CA ILE A 95 17.10 -12.92 32.09
C ILE A 95 17.33 -12.05 30.85
N LYS A 96 18.07 -10.95 30.97
CA LYS A 96 18.39 -10.06 29.85
C LYS A 96 19.15 -10.83 28.74
N ASP A 97 20.13 -11.65 29.11
CA ASP A 97 20.88 -12.50 28.19
C ASP A 97 19.98 -13.54 27.50
N SER A 98 19.01 -14.09 28.23
CA SER A 98 18.08 -15.10 27.70
C SER A 98 17.12 -14.46 26.70
N ILE A 99 16.60 -13.25 26.97
CA ILE A 99 15.78 -12.48 26.04
C ILE A 99 16.53 -12.25 24.72
N GLU A 100 17.77 -11.81 24.78
CA GLU A 100 18.58 -11.56 23.57
C GLU A 100 18.84 -12.82 22.73
N LYS A 101 18.89 -13.99 23.36
CA LYS A 101 19.22 -15.26 22.67
C LYS A 101 18.00 -16.04 22.20
N GLU A 102 16.88 -15.93 22.90
CA GLU A 102 15.71 -16.80 22.69
C GLU A 102 14.57 -16.08 22.00
N ILE A 103 14.46 -14.75 22.12
CA ILE A 103 13.34 -13.98 21.61
C ILE A 103 13.73 -13.25 20.32
N SER A 104 13.05 -13.59 19.22
CA SER A 104 13.19 -12.87 17.96
C SER A 104 12.35 -11.60 18.00
N ILE A 105 13.01 -10.45 18.16
CA ILE A 105 12.34 -9.15 18.16
C ILE A 105 12.13 -8.70 16.72
N LYS A 106 10.88 -8.48 16.34
CA LYS A 106 10.52 -8.03 15.00
C LYS A 106 9.90 -6.62 15.02
N LYS A 107 10.22 -5.83 14.02
CA LYS A 107 9.53 -4.57 13.76
C LYS A 107 8.17 -4.85 13.15
N GLU A 108 7.21 -3.96 13.36
CA GLU A 108 5.88 -4.09 12.79
C GLU A 108 5.65 -3.07 11.67
N VAL A 109 5.31 -3.56 10.48
CA VAL A 109 5.05 -2.74 9.30
C VAL A 109 3.58 -2.90 8.91
N VAL A 110 2.85 -1.81 8.92
CA VAL A 110 1.42 -1.76 8.64
C VAL A 110 1.15 -1.08 7.30
N PHE A 111 0.31 -1.68 6.48
CA PHE A 111 -0.21 -1.13 5.24
C PHE A 111 -1.69 -0.80 5.41
N LEU A 112 -2.08 0.45 5.12
CA LEU A 112 -3.46 0.96 5.26
C LEU A 112 -4.08 1.29 3.89
N PRO A 113 -4.44 0.31 3.07
CA PRO A 113 -5.21 0.56 1.86
C PRO A 113 -6.67 0.84 2.22
N TYR A 114 -7.36 1.71 1.42
CA TYR A 114 -8.80 1.94 1.62
C TYR A 114 -9.68 1.41 0.49
N GLN A 115 -9.17 1.33 -0.73
CA GLN A 115 -9.85 0.70 -1.87
C GLN A 115 -8.95 -0.35 -2.49
N VAL A 116 -9.48 -1.55 -2.71
CA VAL A 116 -8.72 -2.65 -3.32
C VAL A 116 -8.21 -2.31 -4.72
N SER A 117 -8.94 -1.50 -5.48
CA SER A 117 -8.54 -1.03 -6.83
C SER A 117 -7.26 -0.18 -6.84
N MET A 118 -6.81 0.28 -5.66
CA MET A 118 -5.59 1.06 -5.48
C MET A 118 -4.48 0.28 -4.78
N TRP A 119 -4.71 -1.02 -4.50
CA TRP A 119 -3.76 -1.90 -3.81
C TRP A 119 -2.42 -2.00 -4.54
N ASP A 120 -2.43 -1.94 -5.88
CA ASP A 120 -1.26 -1.94 -6.74
C ASP A 120 -0.23 -0.83 -6.43
N SER A 121 -0.63 0.21 -5.68
CA SER A 121 0.29 1.24 -5.18
C SER A 121 1.09 0.81 -3.95
N LEU A 122 0.69 -0.26 -3.25
CA LEU A 122 1.34 -0.77 -2.04
C LEU A 122 1.84 -2.20 -2.20
N GLU A 123 1.28 -2.98 -3.13
CA GLU A 123 1.47 -4.42 -3.27
C GLU A 123 2.94 -4.83 -3.36
N SER A 124 3.72 -4.25 -4.27
CA SER A 124 5.13 -4.64 -4.43
C SER A 124 6.04 -4.20 -3.26
N ILE A 125 5.63 -3.17 -2.49
CA ILE A 125 6.32 -2.82 -1.24
C ILE A 125 6.03 -3.88 -0.18
N TRP A 126 4.75 -4.29 -0.05
CA TRP A 126 4.32 -5.33 0.87
C TRP A 126 4.98 -6.68 0.57
N GLU A 127 5.07 -7.07 -0.70
CA GLU A 127 5.75 -8.30 -1.13
C GLU A 127 7.22 -8.32 -0.71
N GLU A 128 7.93 -7.19 -0.83
CA GLU A 128 9.32 -7.09 -0.39
C GLU A 128 9.43 -7.10 1.14
N ALA A 129 8.56 -6.39 1.84
CA ALA A 129 8.54 -6.39 3.31
C ALA A 129 8.26 -7.78 3.88
N CYS A 130 7.40 -8.57 3.24
CA CYS A 130 7.12 -9.95 3.65
C CYS A 130 8.31 -10.92 3.49
N LYS A 131 9.31 -10.58 2.69
CA LYS A 131 10.55 -11.37 2.55
C LYS A 131 11.56 -11.09 3.68
N ASP A 132 11.37 -10.02 4.42
CA ASP A 132 12.24 -9.63 5.52
C ASP A 132 11.82 -10.34 6.81
N GLU A 133 12.66 -11.27 7.28
CA GLU A 133 12.40 -12.05 8.49
C GLU A 133 12.41 -11.19 9.78
N ALA A 134 12.99 -9.97 9.71
CA ALA A 134 13.07 -9.04 10.84
C ALA A 134 11.79 -8.21 11.05
N VAL A 135 10.78 -8.37 10.19
CA VAL A 135 9.52 -7.62 10.29
C VAL A 135 8.29 -8.51 10.33
N ASN A 136 7.22 -8.00 10.93
CA ASN A 136 5.87 -8.51 10.82
C ASN A 136 5.06 -7.55 9.96
N CYS A 137 4.55 -8.04 8.82
CA CYS A 137 3.71 -7.25 7.93
C CYS A 137 2.23 -7.45 8.23
N ARG A 138 1.47 -6.35 8.28
CA ARG A 138 0.02 -6.39 8.39
C ARG A 138 -0.61 -5.53 7.30
N VAL A 139 -1.61 -6.09 6.64
CA VAL A 139 -2.47 -5.34 5.71
C VAL A 139 -3.81 -5.12 6.40
N ILE A 140 -4.15 -3.86 6.63
CA ILE A 140 -5.34 -3.43 7.36
C ILE A 140 -6.15 -2.51 6.45
N PRO A 141 -7.04 -3.05 5.59
CA PRO A 141 -7.93 -2.23 4.82
C PRO A 141 -8.82 -1.39 5.74
N ILE A 142 -8.92 -0.10 5.46
CA ILE A 142 -9.74 0.81 6.25
C ILE A 142 -11.08 1.10 5.55
N PRO A 143 -12.17 1.30 6.30
CA PRO A 143 -13.45 1.66 5.72
C PRO A 143 -13.41 3.06 5.09
N TYR A 144 -14.34 3.34 4.19
CA TYR A 144 -14.54 4.66 3.61
C TYR A 144 -16.03 4.92 3.38
N TYR A 145 -16.38 6.18 3.25
CA TYR A 145 -17.75 6.64 3.07
C TYR A 145 -17.88 7.41 1.77
N ASP A 146 -19.01 7.30 1.09
CA ASP A 146 -19.38 8.25 0.06
C ASP A 146 -19.58 9.64 0.67
N VAL A 147 -19.32 10.69 -0.09
CA VAL A 147 -19.57 12.07 0.34
C VAL A 147 -20.80 12.61 -0.41
N ASN A 148 -21.82 12.99 0.33
CA ASN A 148 -23.04 13.58 -0.20
C ASN A 148 -22.80 15.02 -0.72
N LYS A 149 -23.76 15.56 -1.47
CA LYS A 149 -23.68 16.93 -2.02
C LYS A 149 -23.58 18.03 -0.95
N ASP A 150 -24.12 17.78 0.24
CA ASP A 150 -24.04 18.65 1.42
C ASP A 150 -22.77 18.42 2.26
N ASN A 151 -21.84 17.64 1.75
CA ASN A 151 -20.58 17.26 2.40
C ASN A 151 -20.75 16.34 3.64
N SER A 152 -21.95 15.80 3.90
CA SER A 152 -22.18 14.77 4.90
C SER A 152 -21.66 13.41 4.44
N LEU A 153 -21.40 12.50 5.40
CA LEU A 153 -21.04 11.11 5.09
C LEU A 153 -22.25 10.33 4.62
N GLY A 154 -22.10 9.63 3.51
CA GLY A 154 -23.09 8.73 2.93
C GLY A 154 -22.90 7.28 3.34
N GLU A 155 -23.05 6.35 2.39
CA GLU A 155 -22.89 4.91 2.61
C GLU A 155 -21.45 4.55 2.98
N MET A 156 -21.30 3.64 3.93
CA MET A 156 -20.01 3.07 4.32
C MET A 156 -19.67 1.89 3.42
N HIS A 157 -18.43 1.86 2.95
CA HIS A 157 -17.86 0.78 2.16
C HIS A 157 -16.64 0.18 2.87
N TYR A 158 -16.43 -1.12 2.65
CA TYR A 158 -15.25 -1.85 3.13
C TYR A 158 -14.85 -2.92 2.13
N ASP A 159 -13.61 -2.90 1.69
CA ASP A 159 -13.10 -3.77 0.63
C ASP A 159 -12.23 -4.94 1.16
N GLY A 160 -12.17 -5.16 2.46
CA GLY A 160 -11.25 -6.17 3.05
C GLY A 160 -11.45 -7.60 2.55
N ASP A 161 -12.66 -7.97 2.13
CA ASP A 161 -13.02 -9.27 1.58
C ASP A 161 -12.70 -9.42 0.07
N LYS A 162 -12.33 -8.32 -0.59
CA LYS A 162 -12.05 -8.26 -2.04
C LYS A 162 -10.56 -8.37 -2.38
N PHE A 163 -9.71 -8.41 -1.37
CA PHE A 163 -8.26 -8.52 -1.58
C PHE A 163 -7.89 -9.91 -2.12
N PRO A 164 -6.75 -10.01 -2.86
CA PRO A 164 -6.26 -11.29 -3.33
C PRO A 164 -6.10 -12.31 -2.19
N PRO A 165 -6.42 -13.61 -2.39
CA PRO A 165 -6.38 -14.61 -1.32
C PRO A 165 -5.00 -14.81 -0.67
N ASN A 166 -3.93 -14.44 -1.34
CA ASN A 166 -2.56 -14.49 -0.83
C ASN A 166 -2.19 -13.31 0.07
N VAL A 167 -3.06 -12.30 0.21
CA VAL A 167 -2.84 -11.14 1.07
C VAL A 167 -3.57 -11.37 2.40
N PRO A 168 -2.85 -11.64 3.51
CA PRO A 168 -3.49 -11.85 4.80
C PRO A 168 -4.02 -10.53 5.36
N ILE A 169 -5.35 -10.46 5.54
CA ILE A 169 -6.03 -9.25 6.01
C ILE A 169 -6.20 -9.28 7.52
N THR A 170 -5.78 -8.20 8.17
CA THR A 170 -6.11 -7.92 9.58
C THR A 170 -7.32 -6.97 9.62
N SER A 171 -8.35 -7.31 10.41
CA SER A 171 -9.52 -6.43 10.57
C SER A 171 -9.14 -5.14 11.28
N TYR A 172 -9.57 -4.00 10.73
CA TYR A 172 -9.36 -2.69 11.35
C TYR A 172 -10.05 -2.56 12.73
N GLU A 173 -11.11 -3.34 12.99
CA GLU A 173 -11.81 -3.36 14.27
C GLU A 173 -11.03 -4.06 15.38
N LYS A 174 -10.05 -4.90 15.02
CA LYS A 174 -9.24 -5.70 15.96
C LYS A 174 -7.83 -5.15 16.14
N TYR A 175 -7.49 -4.06 15.49
CA TYR A 175 -6.16 -3.48 15.53
C TYR A 175 -6.22 -1.99 15.84
N ASP A 176 -5.86 -1.62 17.05
CA ASP A 176 -5.76 -0.22 17.50
C ASP A 176 -4.34 0.30 17.21
N LEU A 177 -4.21 1.22 16.26
CA LEU A 177 -2.93 1.82 15.87
C LEU A 177 -2.23 2.56 16.99
N ALA A 178 -2.99 3.23 17.89
CA ALA A 178 -2.41 3.97 18.99
C ALA A 178 -1.83 3.05 20.09
N VAL A 179 -2.49 1.90 20.31
CA VAL A 179 -2.04 0.89 21.29
C VAL A 179 -0.87 0.10 20.73
N HIS A 180 -0.97 -0.33 19.47
CA HIS A 180 0.06 -1.15 18.83
C HIS A 180 1.31 -0.37 18.46
N HIS A 181 1.18 0.89 18.06
CA HIS A 181 2.25 1.80 17.64
C HIS A 181 3.27 1.12 16.71
N PRO A 182 2.86 0.68 15.50
CA PRO A 182 3.77 0.00 14.59
C PRO A 182 4.97 0.88 14.22
N ASP A 183 6.11 0.24 13.91
CA ASP A 183 7.33 0.96 13.53
C ASP A 183 7.13 1.79 12.25
N VAL A 184 6.37 1.26 11.29
CA VAL A 184 6.09 1.93 10.01
C VAL A 184 4.61 1.78 9.64
N ILE A 185 4.01 2.87 9.20
CA ILE A 185 2.71 2.87 8.52
C ILE A 185 2.89 3.34 7.08
N PHE A 186 2.52 2.48 6.11
CA PHE A 186 2.32 2.86 4.72
C PHE A 186 0.86 3.16 4.46
N PHE A 187 0.57 4.30 3.84
CA PHE A 187 -0.78 4.69 3.45
C PHE A 187 -0.79 5.35 2.07
N HIS A 188 -1.96 5.36 1.41
CA HIS A 188 -2.07 5.91 0.06
C HIS A 188 -3.19 6.94 -0.12
N ASN A 189 -4.00 7.21 0.90
CA ASN A 189 -5.01 8.28 0.86
C ASN A 189 -4.43 9.58 1.43
N PRO A 190 -4.18 10.63 0.62
CA PRO A 190 -3.54 11.85 1.09
C PRO A 190 -4.50 12.93 1.56
N TYR A 191 -5.82 12.72 1.37
CA TYR A 191 -6.80 13.81 1.39
C TYR A 191 -7.29 14.18 2.78
N ASP A 192 -7.21 13.25 3.74
CA ASP A 192 -7.88 13.37 5.03
C ASP A 192 -9.37 13.74 4.84
N GLY A 193 -9.83 14.87 5.35
CA GLY A 193 -11.21 15.35 5.18
C GLY A 193 -11.48 16.15 3.88
N LEU A 194 -10.50 16.34 2.99
CA LEU A 194 -10.60 17.23 1.83
C LEU A 194 -11.17 16.57 0.56
N ASN A 195 -11.37 15.26 0.56
CA ASN A 195 -11.97 14.59 -0.60
C ASN A 195 -13.48 14.77 -0.60
N HIS A 196 -14.03 15.19 -1.75
CA HIS A 196 -15.46 15.44 -1.97
C HIS A 196 -16.22 14.28 -2.61
N VAL A 197 -15.55 13.14 -2.86
CA VAL A 197 -16.15 11.95 -3.46
C VAL A 197 -16.24 10.82 -2.43
N THR A 198 -15.13 10.53 -1.77
CA THR A 198 -15.05 9.51 -0.71
C THR A 198 -14.26 10.05 0.48
N ARG A 199 -14.58 9.59 1.68
CA ARG A 199 -13.88 10.01 2.90
C ARG A 199 -13.61 8.83 3.82
N ILE A 200 -12.39 8.73 4.34
CA ILE A 200 -12.01 7.78 5.37
C ILE A 200 -12.40 8.32 6.75
N PRO A 201 -12.57 7.46 7.79
CA PRO A 201 -12.80 7.92 9.17
C PRO A 201 -11.65 8.79 9.69
N GLU A 202 -11.97 9.76 10.54
CA GLU A 202 -11.01 10.76 11.03
C GLU A 202 -9.79 10.16 11.75
N ASN A 203 -9.97 9.05 12.47
CA ASN A 203 -8.88 8.36 13.15
C ASN A 203 -7.79 7.81 12.19
N TYR A 204 -8.08 7.74 10.88
CA TYR A 204 -7.12 7.39 9.82
C TYR A 204 -6.61 8.60 9.04
N TYR A 205 -6.93 9.83 9.43
CA TYR A 205 -6.31 11.01 8.84
C TYR A 205 -4.82 11.05 9.15
N SER A 206 -4.03 11.55 8.22
CA SER A 206 -2.57 11.55 8.32
C SER A 206 -2.05 12.21 9.60
N ILE A 207 -2.75 13.27 10.06
CA ILE A 207 -2.43 13.96 11.31
C ILE A 207 -2.67 13.08 12.55
N HIS A 208 -3.63 12.15 12.48
CA HIS A 208 -3.91 11.21 13.58
C HIS A 208 -3.08 9.92 13.47
N LEU A 209 -2.67 9.54 12.26
CA LEU A 209 -1.74 8.43 12.04
C LEU A 209 -0.32 8.77 12.50
N LYS A 210 0.12 10.03 12.32
CA LYS A 210 1.48 10.46 12.63
C LYS A 210 1.94 10.15 14.07
N PRO A 211 1.16 10.40 15.14
CA PRO A 211 1.55 10.03 16.48
C PRO A 211 1.44 8.54 16.81
N CYS A 212 0.89 7.71 15.92
CA CYS A 212 0.70 6.28 16.11
C CYS A 212 1.81 5.41 15.51
N THR A 213 2.90 6.00 15.01
CA THR A 213 4.01 5.27 14.39
C THR A 213 5.31 6.06 14.48
N ASP A 214 6.43 5.35 14.44
CA ASP A 214 7.75 6.01 14.36
C ASP A 214 7.97 6.61 12.96
N LEU A 215 7.47 5.94 11.90
CA LEU A 215 7.65 6.36 10.52
C LEU A 215 6.35 6.29 9.72
N LEU A 216 5.83 7.43 9.30
CA LEU A 216 4.64 7.54 8.45
C LEU A 216 5.07 7.73 6.99
N VAL A 217 4.69 6.80 6.10
CA VAL A 217 5.11 6.76 4.69
C VAL A 217 3.92 6.88 3.76
N TYR A 218 3.87 7.95 2.97
CA TYR A 218 2.85 8.13 1.95
C TYR A 218 3.31 7.60 0.58
N ILE A 219 2.47 6.79 -0.03
CA ILE A 219 2.66 6.26 -1.39
C ILE A 219 1.49 6.73 -2.25
N PRO A 220 1.69 7.60 -3.25
CA PRO A 220 0.63 8.02 -4.15
C PRO A 220 -0.01 6.82 -4.88
N TYR A 221 -1.34 6.72 -4.81
CA TYR A 221 -2.08 5.68 -5.52
C TYR A 221 -2.27 5.98 -7.02
N PHE A 222 -1.81 7.11 -7.48
CA PHE A 222 -1.85 7.54 -8.88
C PHE A 222 -0.44 7.75 -9.44
N VAL A 223 -0.35 7.76 -10.75
CA VAL A 223 0.84 8.14 -11.52
C VAL A 223 0.50 9.34 -12.38
N SER A 224 1.49 10.16 -12.69
CA SER A 224 1.33 11.40 -13.44
C SER A 224 2.20 11.43 -14.69
N GLU A 225 1.69 12.04 -15.75
CA GLU A 225 2.41 12.42 -16.96
C GLU A 225 3.31 13.64 -16.72
N LYS A 226 3.99 14.11 -17.79
CA LYS A 226 4.77 15.36 -17.77
C LYS A 226 3.93 16.51 -17.23
N GLY A 227 4.55 17.33 -16.37
CA GLY A 227 3.85 18.38 -15.63
C GLY A 227 3.34 17.95 -14.26
N GLY A 228 3.30 16.64 -14.00
CA GLY A 228 2.99 16.07 -12.68
C GLY A 228 1.54 16.23 -12.23
N PRO A 229 1.26 15.89 -10.99
CA PRO A 229 -0.05 16.08 -10.38
C PRO A 229 -0.35 17.58 -10.23
N SER A 230 -1.61 17.93 -9.94
CA SER A 230 -1.98 19.32 -9.66
C SER A 230 -1.23 19.84 -8.42
N ASP A 231 -1.03 21.16 -8.35
CA ASP A 231 -0.33 21.78 -7.21
C ASP A 231 -1.00 21.44 -5.89
N HIS A 232 -2.34 21.37 -5.88
CA HIS A 232 -3.12 20.96 -4.73
C HIS A 232 -2.78 19.53 -4.28
N GLN A 233 -2.61 18.58 -5.20
CA GLN A 233 -2.24 17.19 -4.86
C GLN A 233 -0.84 17.07 -4.23
N CYS A 234 0.09 17.98 -4.59
CA CYS A 234 1.43 18.00 -4.00
C CYS A 234 1.46 18.56 -2.57
N SER A 235 0.41 19.24 -2.11
CA SER A 235 0.30 19.88 -0.79
C SER A 235 -0.84 19.32 0.06
N MET A 236 -1.35 18.14 -0.26
CA MET A 236 -2.36 17.44 0.54
C MET A 236 -1.86 17.14 1.97
N PRO A 237 -2.77 17.03 2.95
CA PRO A 237 -2.40 16.72 4.33
C PRO A 237 -1.48 15.50 4.46
N GLY A 238 -1.78 14.42 3.75
CA GLY A 238 -0.95 13.22 3.75
C GLY A 238 0.47 13.44 3.27
N VAL A 239 0.68 14.32 2.27
CA VAL A 239 2.02 14.70 1.80
C VAL A 239 2.76 15.51 2.86
N LEU A 240 2.05 16.44 3.52
CA LEU A 240 2.65 17.33 4.53
C LEU A 240 2.99 16.57 5.82
N CYS A 241 2.09 15.70 6.31
CA CYS A 241 2.24 14.97 7.57
C CYS A 241 3.23 13.79 7.48
N ALA A 242 3.35 13.13 6.32
CA ALA A 242 4.25 11.98 6.16
C ALA A 242 5.71 12.34 6.43
N ASP A 243 6.47 11.38 6.94
CA ASP A 243 7.93 11.49 7.08
C ASP A 243 8.63 11.22 5.76
N LYS A 244 8.11 10.25 5.02
CA LYS A 244 8.61 9.86 3.70
C LYS A 244 7.47 9.85 2.69
N VAL A 245 7.78 10.27 1.46
CA VAL A 245 6.84 10.28 0.34
C VAL A 245 7.55 9.72 -0.88
N ALA A 246 7.07 8.61 -1.42
CA ALA A 246 7.58 8.10 -2.69
C ALA A 246 7.00 8.90 -3.85
N VAL A 247 7.83 9.34 -4.77
CA VAL A 247 7.43 10.13 -5.93
C VAL A 247 8.12 9.63 -7.20
N GLN A 248 7.53 9.92 -8.35
CA GLN A 248 8.18 9.72 -9.63
C GLN A 248 9.38 10.67 -9.76
N GLU A 249 10.37 10.27 -10.55
CA GLU A 249 11.60 11.03 -10.78
C GLU A 249 11.40 12.28 -11.66
N GLY A 250 12.46 13.06 -11.81
CA GLY A 250 12.53 14.22 -12.71
C GLY A 250 11.62 15.38 -12.30
N GLU A 251 10.91 15.95 -13.26
CA GLU A 251 10.05 17.13 -13.07
C GLU A 251 8.99 16.97 -11.98
N ILE A 252 8.50 15.74 -11.78
CA ILE A 252 7.49 15.43 -10.75
C ILE A 252 8.10 15.57 -9.36
N PHE A 253 9.28 14.99 -9.14
CA PHE A 253 10.01 15.14 -7.88
C PHE A 253 10.33 16.62 -7.59
N GLU A 254 10.83 17.36 -8.59
CA GLU A 254 11.15 18.78 -8.44
C GLU A 254 9.91 19.60 -8.07
N LYS A 255 8.76 19.27 -8.65
CA LYS A 255 7.48 19.92 -8.34
C LYS A 255 7.05 19.68 -6.88
N TYR A 256 7.13 18.44 -6.39
CA TYR A 256 6.82 18.14 -4.99
C TYR A 256 7.75 18.89 -4.03
N VAL A 257 9.06 18.89 -4.30
CA VAL A 257 10.06 19.60 -3.48
C VAL A 257 9.77 21.10 -3.45
N ARG A 258 9.52 21.71 -4.60
CA ARG A 258 9.23 23.14 -4.71
C ARG A 258 7.98 23.52 -3.93
N LEU A 259 6.85 22.86 -4.18
CA LEU A 259 5.57 23.18 -3.54
C LEU A 259 5.57 22.90 -2.03
N HIS A 260 6.28 21.86 -1.59
CA HIS A 260 6.48 21.61 -0.15
C HIS A 260 7.27 22.76 0.51
N ASN A 261 8.37 23.21 -0.10
CA ASN A 261 9.16 24.29 0.43
C ASN A 261 8.38 25.61 0.48
N GLU A 262 7.60 25.93 -0.57
CA GLU A 262 6.69 27.07 -0.62
C GLU A 262 5.67 27.01 0.53
N ALA A 263 4.99 25.86 0.71
CA ALA A 263 4.01 25.70 1.79
C ALA A 263 4.63 25.81 3.18
N VAL A 264 5.85 25.28 3.39
CA VAL A 264 6.59 25.39 4.67
C VAL A 264 6.95 26.83 4.97
N GLU A 265 7.37 27.62 3.98
CA GLU A 265 7.77 29.01 4.13
C GLU A 265 6.55 29.90 4.38
N GLU A 266 5.51 29.80 3.56
CA GLU A 266 4.28 30.60 3.65
C GLU A 266 3.55 30.42 4.99
N ASN A 267 3.57 29.22 5.56
CA ASN A 267 2.88 28.90 6.82
C ASN A 267 3.79 28.94 8.06
N GLY A 268 5.06 29.27 7.91
CA GLY A 268 6.01 29.31 9.04
C GLY A 268 6.23 27.95 9.70
N TRP A 269 6.21 26.86 8.94
CA TRP A 269 6.36 25.48 9.44
C TRP A 269 7.81 24.97 9.42
N LYS A 270 8.77 25.83 9.18
CA LYS A 270 10.20 25.47 9.21
C LYS A 270 10.58 24.83 10.56
N GLY A 271 11.14 23.63 10.50
CA GLY A 271 11.48 22.81 11.67
C GLY A 271 10.31 22.09 12.34
N LYS A 272 9.08 22.25 11.86
CA LYS A 272 7.91 21.49 12.32
C LYS A 272 7.59 20.31 11.40
N LEU A 273 7.93 20.41 10.12
CA LEU A 273 7.78 19.35 9.14
C LEU A 273 9.15 18.83 8.71
N VAL A 274 9.20 17.60 8.22
CA VAL A 274 10.40 16.99 7.67
C VAL A 274 10.87 17.81 6.45
N ALA A 275 12.15 18.09 6.37
CA ALA A 275 12.72 18.83 5.25
C ALA A 275 12.55 18.05 3.92
N SER A 276 12.29 18.76 2.81
CA SER A 276 12.01 18.14 1.52
C SER A 276 13.08 17.15 1.06
N LYS A 277 14.36 17.44 1.29
CA LYS A 277 15.49 16.56 0.96
C LYS A 277 15.47 15.21 1.68
N ASP A 278 14.88 15.17 2.88
CA ASP A 278 14.79 13.98 3.72
C ASP A 278 13.42 13.29 3.57
N LYS A 279 12.42 14.02 3.08
CA LYS A 279 11.04 13.56 2.90
C LYS A 279 10.82 12.81 1.59
N PHE A 280 11.18 13.41 0.46
CA PHE A 280 10.82 12.89 -0.87
C PHE A 280 11.83 11.87 -1.39
N MET A 281 11.32 10.72 -1.82
CA MET A 281 12.09 9.62 -2.40
C MET A 281 11.75 9.49 -3.89
N PRO A 282 12.62 9.94 -4.81
CA PRO A 282 12.40 9.83 -6.25
C PRO A 282 12.66 8.39 -6.74
N LEU A 283 11.83 7.44 -6.32
CA LEU A 283 12.00 6.00 -6.57
C LEU A 283 10.93 5.41 -7.50
N GLY A 284 10.15 6.27 -8.15
CA GLY A 284 9.08 5.83 -9.03
C GLY A 284 7.78 5.50 -8.27
N SER A 285 6.93 4.67 -8.89
CA SER A 285 5.67 4.22 -8.33
C SER A 285 5.57 2.69 -8.37
N PRO A 286 5.13 2.03 -7.29
CA PRO A 286 4.87 0.59 -7.27
C PRO A 286 3.89 0.12 -8.35
N LYS A 287 3.00 1.00 -8.82
CA LYS A 287 2.08 0.71 -9.92
C LYS A 287 2.79 0.30 -11.22
N PHE A 288 4.03 0.77 -11.43
CA PHE A 288 4.83 0.34 -12.58
C PHE A 288 5.27 -1.13 -12.43
N ASP A 289 5.60 -1.55 -11.22
CA ASP A 289 6.09 -2.92 -10.96
C ASP A 289 5.04 -3.96 -11.34
N LYS A 290 3.77 -3.70 -11.02
CA LYS A 290 2.67 -4.61 -11.33
C LYS A 290 2.58 -4.90 -12.82
N LEU A 291 2.65 -3.88 -13.67
CA LEU A 291 2.58 -4.05 -15.10
C LEU A 291 3.88 -4.62 -15.69
N THR A 292 5.04 -4.05 -15.34
CA THR A 292 6.32 -4.45 -15.94
C THR A 292 6.79 -5.84 -15.50
N ASN A 293 6.27 -6.37 -14.38
CA ASN A 293 6.54 -7.73 -13.93
C ASN A 293 5.43 -8.72 -14.30
N ALA A 294 4.30 -8.24 -14.83
CA ALA A 294 3.21 -9.11 -15.25
C ALA A 294 3.61 -9.93 -16.48
N HIS A 295 3.33 -11.22 -16.42
CA HIS A 295 3.51 -12.12 -17.55
C HIS A 295 2.28 -13.05 -17.60
N PHE A 296 1.59 -13.04 -18.72
CA PHE A 296 0.43 -13.90 -18.96
C PHE A 296 0.66 -14.68 -20.26
N ALA A 297 0.65 -16.01 -20.15
CA ALA A 297 0.57 -16.87 -21.32
C ALA A 297 -0.86 -16.80 -21.91
N LEU A 298 -1.01 -17.18 -23.16
CA LEU A 298 -2.34 -17.19 -23.81
C LEU A 298 -3.35 -18.07 -23.05
N GLU A 299 -2.86 -19.12 -22.40
CA GLU A 299 -3.64 -20.07 -21.61
C GLU A 299 -4.16 -19.48 -20.29
N ASP A 300 -3.53 -18.43 -19.78
CA ASP A 300 -3.93 -17.73 -18.54
C ASP A 300 -5.09 -16.77 -18.77
N LEU A 301 -5.40 -16.45 -20.03
CA LEU A 301 -6.44 -15.50 -20.40
C LEU A 301 -7.82 -16.13 -20.28
N PRO A 302 -8.88 -15.33 -20.12
CA PRO A 302 -10.26 -15.81 -20.21
C PRO A 302 -10.49 -16.59 -21.51
N VAL A 303 -11.22 -17.69 -21.43
CA VAL A 303 -11.45 -18.60 -22.58
C VAL A 303 -12.02 -17.86 -23.80
N GLU A 304 -12.91 -16.89 -23.58
CA GLU A 304 -13.49 -16.09 -24.65
C GLU A 304 -12.45 -15.18 -25.35
N TRP A 305 -11.46 -14.67 -24.57
CA TRP A 305 -10.34 -13.91 -25.14
C TRP A 305 -9.45 -14.82 -25.99
N GLN A 306 -9.12 -16.01 -25.47
CA GLN A 306 -8.29 -16.99 -26.20
C GLN A 306 -8.90 -17.34 -27.58
N LYS A 307 -10.21 -17.55 -27.68
CA LYS A 307 -10.89 -17.86 -28.93
C LYS A 307 -10.73 -16.76 -29.97
N LYS A 308 -10.90 -15.49 -29.57
CA LYS A 308 -10.82 -14.33 -30.45
C LYS A 308 -9.38 -13.99 -30.84
N ILE A 309 -8.41 -14.27 -29.98
CA ILE A 309 -6.98 -14.00 -30.20
C ILE A 309 -6.34 -15.08 -31.09
N ARG A 310 -6.73 -16.36 -30.96
CA ARG A 310 -6.14 -17.46 -31.75
C ARG A 310 -6.55 -17.40 -33.21
N LYS A 311 -5.56 -17.56 -34.12
CA LYS A 311 -5.81 -17.81 -35.54
C LYS A 311 -6.07 -19.29 -35.78
N SER A 312 -6.61 -19.62 -36.97
CA SER A 312 -6.90 -21.00 -37.37
C SER A 312 -5.63 -21.88 -37.52
N ASP A 313 -4.47 -21.27 -37.75
CA ASP A 313 -3.16 -21.94 -37.88
C ASP A 313 -2.48 -22.16 -36.50
N GLY A 314 -3.12 -21.76 -35.39
CA GLY A 314 -2.59 -21.89 -34.05
C GLY A 314 -1.71 -20.72 -33.57
N THR A 315 -1.40 -19.75 -34.46
CA THR A 315 -0.74 -18.50 -34.07
C THR A 315 -1.73 -17.54 -33.43
N ARG A 316 -1.28 -16.37 -32.95
CA ARG A 316 -2.15 -15.34 -32.38
C ARG A 316 -2.29 -14.13 -33.31
N LYS A 317 -3.39 -13.43 -33.19
CA LYS A 317 -3.60 -12.10 -33.76
C LYS A 317 -2.81 -11.06 -32.98
N LYS A 318 -2.53 -9.90 -33.59
CA LYS A 318 -2.04 -8.70 -32.89
C LYS A 318 -3.13 -8.18 -31.96
N ILE A 319 -2.75 -7.68 -30.79
CA ILE A 319 -3.68 -7.17 -29.77
C ILE A 319 -3.44 -5.67 -29.62
N ILE A 320 -4.41 -4.85 -30.04
CA ILE A 320 -4.35 -3.41 -29.87
C ILE A 320 -5.22 -3.03 -28.67
N TYR A 321 -4.58 -2.47 -27.65
CA TYR A 321 -5.30 -2.00 -26.46
C TYR A 321 -5.87 -0.62 -26.69
N TYR A 322 -7.19 -0.46 -26.50
CA TYR A 322 -7.87 0.81 -26.59
C TYR A 322 -8.50 1.20 -25.25
N ASN A 323 -8.23 2.42 -24.82
CA ASN A 323 -8.85 3.00 -23.63
C ASN A 323 -9.57 4.30 -23.98
N SER A 324 -10.88 4.31 -23.81
CA SER A 324 -11.71 5.51 -23.98
C SER A 324 -11.87 6.26 -22.68
N THR A 325 -11.66 7.58 -22.69
CA THR A 325 -11.81 8.45 -21.50
C THR A 325 -13.18 9.11 -21.45
N ILE A 326 -13.57 9.54 -20.25
CA ILE A 326 -14.83 10.29 -20.05
C ILE A 326 -14.77 11.64 -20.74
N SER A 327 -13.63 12.34 -20.67
CA SER A 327 -13.44 13.67 -21.25
C SER A 327 -13.75 13.70 -22.75
N THR A 328 -13.16 12.76 -23.49
CA THR A 328 -13.38 12.61 -24.92
C THR A 328 -14.85 12.32 -25.27
N ALA A 329 -15.46 11.40 -24.54
CA ALA A 329 -16.85 11.00 -24.77
C ALA A 329 -17.87 12.10 -24.42
N LEU A 330 -17.59 12.95 -23.43
CA LEU A 330 -18.48 14.06 -23.04
C LEU A 330 -18.31 15.31 -23.90
N HIS A 331 -17.10 15.56 -24.42
CA HIS A 331 -16.82 16.78 -25.21
C HIS A 331 -17.66 16.83 -26.49
N ASP A 332 -17.77 15.70 -27.18
CA ASP A 332 -18.56 15.55 -28.40
C ASP A 332 -19.17 14.13 -28.42
N THR A 333 -20.32 13.95 -27.79
CA THR A 333 -20.94 12.64 -27.58
C THR A 333 -21.40 12.00 -28.91
N GLU A 334 -21.98 12.76 -29.81
CA GLU A 334 -22.40 12.24 -31.13
C GLU A 334 -21.20 11.88 -32.01
N GLY A 335 -20.18 12.73 -32.00
CA GLY A 335 -18.92 12.46 -32.69
C GLY A 335 -18.19 11.27 -32.08
N PHE A 336 -18.25 11.07 -30.78
CA PHE A 336 -17.69 9.89 -30.12
C PHE A 336 -18.27 8.60 -30.69
N PHE A 337 -19.59 8.45 -30.74
CA PHE A 337 -20.22 7.24 -31.28
C PHE A 337 -19.93 7.03 -32.77
N ARG A 338 -19.92 8.10 -33.56
CA ARG A 338 -19.55 8.03 -34.96
C ARG A 338 -18.11 7.54 -35.14
N ARG A 339 -17.15 8.17 -34.48
CA ARG A 339 -15.73 7.78 -34.52
C ARG A 339 -15.51 6.35 -34.05
N MET A 340 -16.24 5.91 -33.01
CA MET A 340 -16.17 4.52 -32.54
C MET A 340 -16.62 3.53 -33.63
N LYS A 341 -17.73 3.80 -34.33
CA LYS A 341 -18.21 2.94 -35.41
C LYS A 341 -17.24 2.90 -36.60
N GLU A 342 -16.68 4.06 -36.98
CA GLU A 342 -15.65 4.17 -38.02
C GLU A 342 -14.38 3.42 -37.61
N PHE A 343 -13.92 3.59 -36.40
CA PHE A 343 -12.76 2.90 -35.83
C PHE A 343 -12.98 1.37 -35.80
N PHE A 344 -14.14 0.92 -35.39
CA PHE A 344 -14.50 -0.50 -35.37
C PHE A 344 -14.49 -1.12 -36.77
N SER A 345 -14.88 -0.38 -37.80
CA SER A 345 -14.86 -0.88 -39.18
C SER A 345 -13.45 -1.26 -39.63
N VAL A 346 -12.41 -0.57 -39.14
CA VAL A 346 -11.01 -0.93 -39.46
C VAL A 346 -10.65 -2.30 -38.87
N PHE A 347 -11.08 -2.60 -37.66
CA PHE A 347 -10.81 -3.93 -37.05
C PHE A 347 -11.64 -5.03 -37.68
N GLN A 348 -12.85 -4.72 -38.13
CA GLN A 348 -13.67 -5.66 -38.89
C GLN A 348 -12.98 -6.07 -40.22
N GLU A 349 -12.37 -5.12 -40.88
CA GLU A 349 -11.60 -5.38 -42.10
C GLU A 349 -10.32 -6.20 -41.82
N CYS A 350 -9.71 -6.02 -40.66
CA CYS A 350 -8.47 -6.68 -40.19
C CYS A 350 -8.74 -7.91 -39.29
N GLU A 351 -9.96 -8.44 -39.22
CA GLU A 351 -10.40 -9.49 -38.29
C GLU A 351 -9.47 -10.70 -38.21
N GLY A 352 -8.84 -11.11 -39.36
CA GLY A 352 -7.90 -12.24 -39.40
C GLY A 352 -6.54 -11.94 -38.77
N GLU A 353 -6.14 -10.68 -38.61
CA GLU A 353 -4.78 -10.27 -38.24
C GLU A 353 -4.69 -9.58 -36.90
N ALA A 354 -5.71 -8.84 -36.50
CA ALA A 354 -5.73 -8.06 -35.24
C ALA A 354 -7.03 -8.21 -34.47
N VAL A 355 -6.97 -7.99 -33.16
CA VAL A 355 -8.11 -7.80 -32.29
C VAL A 355 -7.98 -6.48 -31.52
N LEU A 356 -9.10 -5.82 -31.34
CA LEU A 356 -9.22 -4.65 -30.49
C LEU A 356 -9.58 -5.08 -29.07
N LEU A 357 -8.71 -4.83 -28.10
CA LEU A 357 -8.99 -5.03 -26.70
C LEU A 357 -9.41 -3.69 -26.10
N TRP A 358 -10.72 -3.49 -25.95
CA TRP A 358 -11.29 -2.23 -25.51
C TRP A 358 -11.59 -2.25 -24.03
N ARG A 359 -11.01 -1.29 -23.29
CA ARG A 359 -11.35 -1.03 -21.90
C ARG A 359 -12.10 0.29 -21.78
N LEU A 360 -13.36 0.17 -21.39
CA LEU A 360 -14.22 1.31 -21.11
C LEU A 360 -13.84 1.93 -19.76
N HIS A 361 -13.87 3.26 -19.67
CA HIS A 361 -13.70 3.90 -18.35
C HIS A 361 -14.83 3.48 -17.41
N PRO A 362 -14.55 2.99 -16.18
CA PRO A 362 -15.57 2.39 -15.29
C PRO A 362 -16.77 3.28 -14.98
N LEU A 363 -16.57 4.60 -15.02
CA LEU A 363 -17.64 5.57 -14.75
C LEU A 363 -18.36 6.08 -15.99
N LEU A 364 -17.96 5.68 -17.22
CA LEU A 364 -18.54 6.28 -18.44
C LEU A 364 -20.04 6.04 -18.54
N LEU A 365 -20.48 4.81 -18.31
CA LEU A 365 -21.91 4.46 -18.37
C LEU A 365 -22.73 5.25 -17.33
N LYS A 366 -22.24 5.34 -16.08
CA LYS A 366 -22.89 6.12 -15.02
C LYS A 366 -22.91 7.62 -15.35
N THR A 367 -21.86 8.10 -16.01
CA THR A 367 -21.73 9.50 -16.42
C THR A 367 -22.73 9.84 -17.54
N PHE A 368 -22.89 8.98 -18.54
CA PHE A 368 -23.87 9.16 -19.60
C PHE A 368 -25.29 9.15 -19.05
N ARG A 369 -25.65 8.15 -18.23
CA ARG A 369 -26.96 8.09 -17.54
C ARG A 369 -27.30 9.40 -16.83
N ARG A 370 -26.32 10.08 -16.28
CA ARG A 370 -26.54 11.31 -15.50
C ARG A 370 -26.53 12.60 -16.33
N LEU A 371 -25.70 12.65 -17.38
CA LEU A 371 -25.36 13.91 -18.05
C LEU A 371 -25.78 13.98 -19.52
N ARG A 372 -26.15 12.87 -20.16
CA ARG A 372 -26.45 12.80 -21.59
C ARG A 372 -27.68 11.91 -21.83
N GLU A 373 -28.78 12.54 -22.21
CA GLU A 373 -29.99 11.84 -22.57
C GLU A 373 -29.76 10.93 -23.79
N ASN A 374 -30.25 9.70 -23.74
CA ASN A 374 -30.12 8.64 -24.75
C ASN A 374 -28.70 8.10 -25.01
N ALA A 375 -27.63 8.74 -24.55
CA ALA A 375 -26.27 8.24 -24.76
C ALA A 375 -25.96 6.95 -24.00
N GLU A 376 -26.68 6.68 -22.90
CA GLU A 376 -26.55 5.41 -22.18
C GLU A 376 -27.06 4.24 -23.04
N GLU A 377 -28.23 4.40 -23.69
CA GLU A 377 -28.83 3.36 -24.53
C GLU A 377 -27.94 3.09 -25.76
N GLU A 378 -27.47 4.14 -26.42
CA GLU A 378 -26.55 4.02 -27.56
C GLU A 378 -25.22 3.34 -27.18
N LEU A 379 -24.68 3.65 -25.99
CA LEU A 379 -23.47 2.98 -25.51
C LEU A 379 -23.73 1.49 -25.22
N LEU A 380 -24.87 1.15 -24.61
CA LEU A 380 -25.22 -0.24 -24.33
C LEU A 380 -25.39 -1.06 -25.63
N GLU A 381 -26.04 -0.50 -26.65
CA GLU A 381 -26.15 -1.11 -27.97
C GLU A 381 -24.76 -1.36 -28.58
N LEU A 382 -23.88 -0.35 -28.56
CA LEU A 382 -22.52 -0.45 -29.06
C LEU A 382 -21.70 -1.52 -28.33
N LEU A 383 -21.84 -1.61 -27.00
CA LEU A 383 -21.18 -2.64 -26.19
C LEU A 383 -21.68 -4.04 -26.48
N LEU A 384 -22.99 -4.22 -26.75
CA LEU A 384 -23.55 -5.52 -27.13
C LEU A 384 -23.00 -5.97 -28.48
N GLU A 385 -23.04 -5.08 -29.48
CA GLU A 385 -22.45 -5.36 -30.81
C GLU A 385 -20.98 -5.73 -30.71
N PHE A 386 -20.20 -4.96 -29.94
CA PHE A 386 -18.76 -5.18 -29.76
C PHE A 386 -18.42 -6.52 -29.07
N ARG A 387 -19.23 -6.94 -28.08
CA ARG A 387 -19.02 -8.22 -27.38
C ARG A 387 -19.19 -9.43 -28.32
N GLU A 388 -20.08 -9.35 -29.30
CA GLU A 388 -20.32 -10.42 -30.24
C GLU A 388 -19.33 -10.45 -31.41
N ALA A 389 -18.60 -9.36 -31.63
CA ALA A 389 -17.63 -9.25 -32.72
C ALA A 389 -16.40 -10.17 -32.50
N GLU A 390 -15.97 -10.89 -33.53
CA GLU A 390 -14.78 -11.77 -33.49
C GLU A 390 -13.45 -11.00 -33.44
N TRP A 391 -13.49 -9.71 -33.81
CA TRP A 391 -12.35 -8.79 -33.76
C TRP A 391 -12.30 -7.95 -32.49
N GLY A 392 -13.26 -8.07 -31.59
CA GLY A 392 -13.41 -7.21 -30.40
C GLY A 392 -13.39 -8.00 -29.09
N ILE A 393 -12.61 -7.55 -28.14
CA ILE A 393 -12.55 -8.05 -26.77
C ILE A 393 -12.85 -6.88 -25.82
N LEU A 394 -13.96 -6.97 -25.06
CA LEU A 394 -14.26 -6.01 -24.01
C LEU A 394 -13.55 -6.41 -22.72
N ASP A 395 -12.62 -5.57 -22.26
CA ASP A 395 -11.91 -5.78 -21.02
C ASP A 395 -12.74 -5.27 -19.83
N GLU A 396 -13.43 -6.18 -19.17
CA GLU A 396 -14.21 -5.95 -17.94
C GLU A 396 -13.49 -6.53 -16.70
N THR A 397 -12.20 -6.85 -16.79
CA THR A 397 -11.42 -7.33 -15.66
C THR A 397 -11.34 -6.24 -14.59
N PRO A 398 -11.26 -6.61 -13.30
CA PRO A 398 -11.15 -5.62 -12.21
C PRO A 398 -9.90 -4.72 -12.35
N ASP A 399 -8.84 -5.26 -12.96
CA ASP A 399 -7.52 -4.65 -13.08
C ASP A 399 -7.07 -4.65 -14.55
N PRO A 400 -6.56 -3.53 -15.09
CA PRO A 400 -6.15 -3.42 -16.49
C PRO A 400 -4.85 -4.19 -16.83
N THR A 401 -4.12 -4.67 -15.83
CA THR A 401 -2.76 -5.22 -15.98
C THR A 401 -2.71 -6.36 -17.00
N MET A 402 -3.69 -7.29 -16.95
CA MET A 402 -3.74 -8.41 -17.91
C MET A 402 -3.86 -7.90 -19.35
N GLY A 403 -4.82 -7.04 -19.63
CA GLY A 403 -5.05 -6.49 -20.97
C GLY A 403 -3.86 -5.68 -21.48
N LEU A 404 -3.27 -4.86 -20.63
CA LEU A 404 -2.08 -4.06 -20.97
C LEU A 404 -0.87 -4.95 -21.24
N SER A 405 -0.63 -5.95 -20.39
CA SER A 405 0.53 -6.84 -20.49
C SER A 405 0.56 -7.65 -21.79
N ILE A 406 -0.60 -8.13 -22.25
CA ILE A 406 -0.68 -8.96 -23.45
C ILE A 406 -0.80 -8.17 -24.76
N SER A 407 -1.09 -6.86 -24.71
CA SER A 407 -1.28 -6.04 -25.92
C SER A 407 0.03 -5.78 -26.65
N ASP A 408 -0.01 -5.68 -27.96
CA ASP A 408 1.16 -5.39 -28.80
C ASP A 408 1.34 -3.89 -29.02
N ALA A 409 0.25 -3.12 -28.96
CA ALA A 409 0.27 -1.67 -29.10
C ALA A 409 -0.90 -1.03 -28.34
N TYR A 410 -0.79 0.28 -28.14
CA TYR A 410 -1.82 1.12 -27.53
C TYR A 410 -2.42 2.08 -28.55
N TYR A 411 -3.74 2.21 -28.51
CA TYR A 411 -4.50 3.28 -29.17
C TYR A 411 -5.35 4.00 -28.13
N GLY A 412 -5.40 5.34 -28.15
CA GLY A 412 -6.23 6.08 -27.19
C GLY A 412 -5.83 7.54 -27.02
N THR A 413 -6.35 8.18 -25.97
CA THR A 413 -6.14 9.60 -25.70
C THR A 413 -4.83 9.87 -24.96
N HIS A 414 -4.35 11.12 -25.06
CA HIS A 414 -3.14 11.58 -24.36
C HIS A 414 -3.35 11.77 -22.85
N ASP A 415 -4.57 11.91 -22.37
CA ASP A 415 -4.93 12.29 -21.01
C ASP A 415 -5.26 11.10 -20.10
N SER A 416 -5.08 9.86 -20.59
CA SER A 416 -5.33 8.65 -19.81
C SER A 416 -4.22 8.34 -18.82
N SER A 417 -4.55 8.13 -17.54
CA SER A 417 -3.61 7.62 -16.54
C SER A 417 -3.03 6.24 -16.87
N ILE A 418 -3.76 5.44 -17.65
CA ILE A 418 -3.31 4.14 -18.18
C ILE A 418 -2.11 4.33 -19.10
N LEU A 419 -2.10 5.39 -19.91
CA LEU A 419 -1.01 5.70 -20.83
C LEU A 419 0.33 5.85 -20.08
N THR A 420 0.35 6.51 -18.91
CA THR A 420 1.55 6.68 -18.09
C THR A 420 2.17 5.35 -17.69
N VAL A 421 1.33 4.39 -17.35
CA VAL A 421 1.77 3.03 -16.98
C VAL A 421 2.20 2.27 -18.22
N TYR A 422 1.42 2.34 -19.32
CA TYR A 422 1.70 1.66 -20.58
C TYR A 422 3.06 2.04 -21.21
N ARG A 423 3.46 3.31 -21.09
CA ARG A 423 4.79 3.80 -21.57
C ARG A 423 5.97 3.01 -20.99
N LYS A 424 5.79 2.33 -19.85
CA LYS A 424 6.84 1.48 -19.25
C LYS A 424 7.07 0.17 -19.99
N LEU A 425 6.17 -0.20 -20.90
CA LEU A 425 6.32 -1.39 -21.73
C LEU A 425 7.14 -1.14 -23.02
N ASP A 426 7.42 0.12 -23.33
CA ASP A 426 8.18 0.52 -24.54
C ASP A 426 7.60 -0.08 -25.85
N ARG A 427 6.25 -0.07 -25.94
CA ARG A 427 5.51 -0.62 -27.09
C ARG A 427 4.96 0.51 -27.96
N PRO A 428 4.66 0.23 -29.26
CA PRO A 428 4.08 1.22 -30.16
C PRO A 428 2.78 1.84 -29.61
N MET A 429 2.59 3.14 -29.87
CA MET A 429 1.42 3.88 -29.45
C MET A 429 0.97 4.81 -30.57
N LEU A 430 -0.34 4.81 -30.84
CA LEU A 430 -1.00 5.78 -31.69
C LEU A 430 -2.06 6.53 -30.88
N PHE A 431 -2.14 7.83 -31.03
CA PHE A 431 -3.17 8.63 -30.36
C PHE A 431 -4.38 8.79 -31.27
N GLU A 432 -5.56 8.98 -30.64
CA GLU A 432 -6.82 9.10 -31.37
C GLU A 432 -6.72 10.06 -32.54
N THR A 433 -7.10 9.57 -33.72
CA THR A 433 -7.11 10.29 -35.00
C THR A 433 -8.37 9.93 -35.77
N ASP A 434 -8.86 10.85 -36.61
CA ASP A 434 -9.97 10.60 -37.55
C ASP A 434 -9.47 9.99 -38.88
N ASP A 435 -8.15 9.86 -39.08
CA ASP A 435 -7.56 9.25 -40.26
C ASP A 435 -7.52 7.71 -40.19
N LEU A 436 -8.49 7.07 -40.81
CA LEU A 436 -8.62 5.61 -40.81
C LEU A 436 -7.46 4.91 -41.52
N GLU A 437 -6.82 5.56 -42.48
CA GLU A 437 -5.63 4.99 -43.19
C GLU A 437 -4.41 5.01 -42.26
N GLU A 438 -4.26 6.04 -41.42
CA GLU A 438 -3.24 6.08 -40.38
C GLU A 438 -3.41 4.93 -39.39
N ILE A 439 -4.66 4.67 -38.96
CA ILE A 439 -4.98 3.55 -38.05
C ILE A 439 -4.64 2.20 -38.69
N ARG A 440 -5.02 1.98 -39.99
CA ARG A 440 -4.69 0.75 -40.72
C ARG A 440 -3.18 0.56 -40.79
N SER A 441 -2.46 1.58 -41.27
CA SER A 441 -1.01 1.56 -41.38
C SER A 441 -0.33 1.26 -40.04
N PHE A 442 -0.87 1.82 -38.94
CA PHE A 442 -0.37 1.54 -37.60
C PHE A 442 -0.56 0.05 -37.24
N ILE A 443 -1.76 -0.51 -37.40
CA ILE A 443 -2.04 -1.93 -37.12
C ILE A 443 -1.12 -2.85 -37.94
N GLU A 444 -0.92 -2.55 -39.21
CA GLU A 444 -0.02 -3.31 -40.08
C GLU A 444 1.43 -3.26 -39.62
N SER A 445 1.90 -2.08 -39.18
CA SER A 445 3.28 -1.84 -38.73
C SER A 445 3.63 -2.43 -37.37
N VAL A 446 2.62 -2.72 -36.51
CA VAL A 446 2.85 -3.27 -35.18
C VAL A 446 3.45 -4.67 -35.28
N ASP A 447 4.56 -4.91 -34.61
CA ASP A 447 5.13 -6.22 -34.38
C ASP A 447 4.53 -6.87 -33.12
N TYR A 448 4.63 -8.20 -33.02
CA TYR A 448 4.25 -8.89 -31.78
C TYR A 448 5.16 -8.45 -30.64
N ALA A 449 4.56 -8.04 -29.54
CA ALA A 449 5.30 -7.62 -28.37
C ALA A 449 6.17 -8.75 -27.83
N THR A 450 7.40 -8.40 -27.49
CA THR A 450 8.33 -9.25 -26.75
C THR A 450 8.47 -8.71 -25.34
N ASP A 451 8.71 -9.58 -24.37
CA ASP A 451 8.94 -9.18 -22.95
C ASP A 451 10.36 -8.59 -22.77
N CYS A 452 10.73 -7.64 -23.65
CA CYS A 452 12.06 -7.02 -23.65
C CYS A 452 12.11 -5.69 -22.90
N HIS A 453 11.01 -5.27 -22.26
CA HIS A 453 10.99 -4.03 -21.47
C HIS A 453 11.74 -4.20 -20.13
N GLU A 454 12.27 -3.10 -19.62
CA GLU A 454 12.95 -3.09 -18.33
C GLU A 454 11.95 -3.30 -17.20
N LYS A 455 12.17 -4.35 -16.40
CA LYS A 455 11.37 -4.61 -15.20
C LYS A 455 11.66 -3.57 -14.14
N THR A 456 10.65 -2.87 -13.68
CA THR A 456 10.81 -1.92 -12.58
C THR A 456 10.84 -2.65 -11.23
N ARG A 457 11.46 -2.01 -10.24
CA ARG A 457 11.57 -2.49 -8.86
C ARG A 457 11.31 -1.36 -7.86
N CYS A 458 10.31 -0.53 -8.17
CA CYS A 458 10.00 0.65 -7.36
C CYS A 458 9.67 0.27 -5.91
N GLY A 459 8.83 -0.74 -5.71
CA GLY A 459 8.45 -1.22 -4.37
C GLY A 459 9.66 -1.74 -3.59
N ALA A 460 10.52 -2.54 -4.21
CA ALA A 460 11.75 -3.04 -3.58
C ALA A 460 12.72 -1.89 -3.21
N ASN A 461 12.86 -0.90 -4.08
CA ASN A 461 13.72 0.25 -3.82
C ASN A 461 13.16 1.13 -2.69
N ILE A 462 11.83 1.35 -2.68
CA ILE A 462 11.15 2.09 -1.61
C ILE A 462 11.32 1.35 -0.28
N TYR A 463 11.04 0.04 -0.23
CA TYR A 463 11.17 -0.74 0.99
C TYR A 463 12.63 -0.71 1.52
N LYS A 464 13.62 -0.89 0.65
CA LYS A 464 15.03 -0.82 1.01
C LYS A 464 15.43 0.55 1.61
N GLU A 465 14.85 1.64 1.10
CA GLU A 465 15.10 2.97 1.66
C GLU A 465 14.46 3.13 3.04
N ILE A 466 13.24 2.62 3.21
CA ILE A 466 12.56 2.60 4.51
C ILE A 466 13.29 1.70 5.51
N GLN A 467 13.78 0.54 5.09
CA GLN A 467 14.58 -0.37 5.93
C GLN A 467 15.81 0.32 6.52
N LYS A 468 16.55 1.10 5.72
CA LYS A 468 17.69 1.90 6.24
C LYS A 468 17.27 2.90 7.31
N VAL A 469 16.11 3.53 7.15
CA VAL A 469 15.59 4.47 8.16
C VAL A 469 15.17 3.75 9.43
N MET A 470 14.64 2.54 9.32
CA MET A 470 14.30 1.71 10.49
C MET A 470 15.54 1.23 11.26
N GLU A 471 16.67 1.05 10.59
CA GLU A 471 17.93 0.53 11.19
C GLU A 471 18.80 1.62 11.82
N GLY A 472 18.66 2.88 11.41
CA GLY A 472 19.46 4.03 11.87
C GLY A 472 18.83 4.76 13.01
#